data_b895db80e3792f493af2f5b19c9afdaf
#
_entry.id   b895db80e3792f493af2f5b19c9afdaf
#
_cell.length_a   1.000
_cell.length_b   1.000
_cell.length_c   1.000
_cell.angle_alpha   90.00
_cell.angle_beta   90.00
_cell.angle_gamma   90.00
#
_symmetry.space_group_name_H-M   'P 1'
#
loop_
_entity.id
_entity.type
_entity.pdbx_description
1 polymer ?
#
loop_
_entity_poly.entity_id
_entity_poly.type
_entity_poly.pdbx_seq_one_letter_code
_entity_poly.pdbx_strand_id
1 'polypeptide(L)'
;MINIQEDRMKIISHRGFWTDDSKKNTADAFIRSLKYGYGIETDVRDYNGELVISHDIPSQVIYSFDEFLATYCKCVETRIPPPCIAINIKSDGLQNKVRELLEKYQIQNYFVFDMSVPDTINYIKQGIVVFSRVSELEGNNVLNSMANGIWLDQFYSDWFSADLIKDLIDSYGRVCIVSPELHNRRRGMCWEMLLQLPINIRSKIMLCTDFPNEAKEFFNEV
;
A
#
# COMPACT_ATOMS: atom_id res chain seq x y z
N MET A 1 14.01 -25.85 7.38
CA MET A 1 13.25 -25.57 6.14
C MET A 1 13.28 -24.06 5.97
N ILE A 2 13.97 -23.57 4.94
CA ILE A 2 14.03 -22.13 4.58
C ILE A 2 12.62 -21.75 4.17
N ASN A 3 12.06 -20.72 4.78
CA ASN A 3 10.68 -20.28 4.54
C ASN A 3 10.64 -19.57 3.18
N ILE A 4 10.36 -20.29 2.12
CA ILE A 4 10.38 -19.84 0.72
C ILE A 4 9.38 -18.66 0.48
N GLN A 5 8.54 -18.35 1.45
CA GLN A 5 7.53 -17.29 1.35
C GLN A 5 8.07 -15.88 1.70
N GLU A 6 9.23 -15.79 2.38
CA GLU A 6 9.85 -14.51 2.75
C GLU A 6 10.67 -13.86 1.61
N ASP A 7 11.08 -14.65 0.62
CA ASP A 7 11.97 -14.21 -0.47
C ASP A 7 11.24 -13.64 -1.70
N ARG A 8 9.91 -13.47 -1.64
CA ARG A 8 9.12 -13.00 -2.80
C ARG A 8 8.67 -11.56 -2.64
N MET A 9 8.57 -10.85 -3.79
CA MET A 9 7.92 -9.55 -3.85
C MET A 9 6.48 -9.65 -3.33
N LYS A 10 6.09 -8.69 -2.46
CA LYS A 10 4.75 -8.67 -1.87
C LYS A 10 3.79 -7.93 -2.77
N ILE A 11 2.66 -8.54 -3.09
CA ILE A 11 1.62 -7.93 -3.92
C ILE A 11 0.58 -7.25 -3.01
N ILE A 12 0.25 -6.00 -3.33
CA ILE A 12 -0.81 -5.21 -2.71
C ILE A 12 -1.89 -4.97 -3.76
N SER A 13 -3.11 -5.36 -3.48
CA SER A 13 -4.27 -5.10 -4.34
C SER A 13 -4.77 -3.67 -4.11
N HIS A 14 -4.75 -2.84 -5.15
CA HIS A 14 -5.24 -1.47 -5.15
C HIS A 14 -6.76 -1.44 -4.96
N ARG A 15 -7.22 -0.86 -3.84
CA ARG A 15 -8.63 -0.83 -3.41
C ARG A 15 -9.27 -2.21 -3.30
N GLY A 16 -8.44 -3.23 -2.93
CA GLY A 16 -8.85 -4.62 -2.85
C GLY A 16 -8.77 -5.38 -4.18
N PHE A 17 -9.02 -6.70 -4.14
CA PHE A 17 -9.07 -7.55 -5.34
C PHE A 17 -10.51 -7.57 -5.89
N TRP A 18 -10.85 -6.58 -6.67
CA TRP A 18 -12.17 -6.36 -7.28
C TRP A 18 -12.29 -7.05 -8.64
N THR A 19 -13.53 -7.21 -9.14
CA THR A 19 -13.85 -7.81 -10.44
C THR A 19 -14.32 -6.79 -11.47
N ASP A 20 -14.81 -5.65 -10.99
CA ASP A 20 -15.19 -4.48 -11.78
C ASP A 20 -15.01 -3.23 -10.94
N ASP A 21 -14.91 -2.06 -11.56
CA ASP A 21 -14.59 -0.79 -10.90
C ASP A 21 -15.58 -0.40 -9.79
N SER A 22 -16.85 -0.81 -9.89
CA SER A 22 -17.87 -0.54 -8.87
C SER A 22 -17.64 -1.31 -7.57
N LYS A 23 -16.73 -2.27 -7.58
CA LYS A 23 -16.36 -3.12 -6.43
C LYS A 23 -15.08 -2.68 -5.73
N LYS A 24 -14.43 -1.63 -6.20
CA LYS A 24 -13.28 -1.01 -5.50
C LYS A 24 -13.68 -0.56 -4.10
N ASN A 25 -12.78 -0.75 -3.13
CA ASN A 25 -13.01 -0.35 -1.73
C ASN A 25 -14.25 -1.01 -1.06
N THR A 26 -14.59 -2.23 -1.44
CA THR A 26 -15.70 -2.98 -0.85
C THR A 26 -15.20 -4.12 0.04
N ALA A 27 -16.03 -4.53 1.01
CA ALA A 27 -15.73 -5.67 1.87
C ALA A 27 -15.41 -6.95 1.08
N ASP A 28 -16.17 -7.23 0.00
CA ASP A 28 -15.95 -8.40 -0.86
C ASP A 28 -14.58 -8.38 -1.54
N ALA A 29 -14.14 -7.20 -2.04
CA ALA A 29 -12.83 -7.05 -2.65
C ALA A 29 -11.71 -7.25 -1.62
N PHE A 30 -11.87 -6.75 -0.40
CA PHE A 30 -10.91 -6.92 0.68
C PHE A 30 -10.82 -8.37 1.15
N ILE A 31 -11.94 -9.03 1.40
CA ILE A 31 -11.99 -10.45 1.77
C ILE A 31 -11.32 -11.31 0.69
N ARG A 32 -11.57 -10.99 -0.58
CA ARG A 32 -10.92 -11.71 -1.69
C ARG A 32 -9.41 -11.49 -1.70
N SER A 33 -8.92 -10.27 -1.51
CA SER A 33 -7.47 -9.98 -1.37
C SER A 33 -6.84 -10.86 -0.30
N LEU A 34 -7.43 -10.85 0.89
CA LEU A 34 -6.93 -11.59 2.03
C LEU A 34 -6.98 -13.10 1.80
N LYS A 35 -8.03 -13.61 1.16
CA LYS A 35 -8.13 -15.04 0.80
C LYS A 35 -6.95 -15.49 -0.08
N TYR A 36 -6.52 -14.65 -1.02
CA TYR A 36 -5.39 -14.96 -1.91
C TYR A 36 -4.03 -14.61 -1.32
N GLY A 37 -3.99 -13.98 -0.13
CA GLY A 37 -2.76 -13.61 0.57
C GLY A 37 -2.15 -12.29 0.09
N TYR A 38 -2.92 -11.46 -0.61
CA TYR A 38 -2.48 -10.13 -1.01
C TYR A 38 -2.62 -9.14 0.14
N GLY A 39 -1.71 -8.15 0.17
CA GLY A 39 -1.93 -6.91 0.91
C GLY A 39 -3.10 -6.13 0.30
N ILE A 40 -3.53 -5.11 1.01
CA ILE A 40 -4.64 -4.25 0.60
C ILE A 40 -4.16 -2.80 0.63
N GLU A 41 -4.36 -2.09 -0.46
CA GLU A 41 -4.41 -0.64 -0.43
C GLU A 41 -5.87 -0.20 -0.33
N THR A 42 -6.14 0.85 0.48
CA THR A 42 -7.48 1.40 0.65
C THR A 42 -7.45 2.87 0.99
N ASP A 43 -8.48 3.60 0.58
CA ASP A 43 -8.64 5.03 0.78
C ASP A 43 -9.40 5.31 2.08
N VAL A 44 -8.85 6.15 2.97
CA VAL A 44 -9.47 6.53 4.25
C VAL A 44 -9.73 8.02 4.30
N ARG A 45 -10.96 8.39 4.63
CA ARG A 45 -11.43 9.77 4.84
C ARG A 45 -12.25 9.87 6.11
N ASP A 46 -12.62 11.10 6.44
CA ASP A 46 -13.59 11.40 7.48
C ASP A 46 -14.97 11.70 6.87
N TYR A 47 -16.01 11.29 7.59
CA TYR A 47 -17.39 11.69 7.35
C TYR A 47 -18.16 11.71 8.66
N ASN A 48 -18.77 12.87 8.99
CA ASN A 48 -19.54 13.07 10.25
C ASN A 48 -18.78 12.63 11.51
N GLY A 49 -17.46 12.83 11.52
CA GLY A 49 -16.63 12.52 12.64
C GLY A 49 -16.17 11.06 12.74
N GLU A 50 -16.46 10.20 11.77
CA GLU A 50 -15.99 8.83 11.68
C GLU A 50 -15.00 8.63 10.52
N LEU A 51 -14.14 7.63 10.60
CA LEU A 51 -13.30 7.22 9.49
C LEU A 51 -14.05 6.25 8.58
N VAL A 52 -14.09 6.58 7.28
CA VAL A 52 -14.79 5.80 6.26
C VAL A 52 -13.86 5.41 5.13
N ILE A 53 -14.18 4.31 4.48
CA ILE A 53 -13.50 3.86 3.26
C ILE A 53 -14.13 4.58 2.07
N SER A 54 -13.42 5.58 1.53
CA SER A 54 -13.86 6.33 0.35
C SER A 54 -12.73 7.07 -0.32
N HIS A 55 -12.62 6.96 -1.64
CA HIS A 55 -11.69 7.78 -2.44
C HIS A 55 -12.17 9.23 -2.54
N ASP A 56 -13.43 9.41 -2.91
CA ASP A 56 -14.04 10.73 -3.08
C ASP A 56 -14.72 11.23 -1.79
N ILE A 57 -15.12 12.49 -1.75
CA ILE A 57 -15.85 13.04 -0.61
C ILE A 57 -17.18 12.28 -0.48
N PRO A 58 -17.40 11.55 0.63
CA PRO A 58 -18.59 10.72 0.77
C PRO A 58 -19.82 11.56 1.08
N SER A 59 -20.97 11.12 0.57
CA SER A 59 -22.28 11.68 0.93
C SER A 59 -23.00 10.86 2.00
N GLN A 60 -22.50 9.67 2.31
CA GLN A 60 -23.03 8.73 3.32
C GLN A 60 -21.93 7.76 3.77
N VAL A 61 -22.09 7.15 4.93
CA VAL A 61 -21.25 6.01 5.36
C VAL A 61 -21.75 4.76 4.64
N ILE A 62 -20.88 4.16 3.83
CA ILE A 62 -21.15 2.87 3.18
C ILE A 62 -20.38 1.77 3.91
N TYR A 63 -19.12 2.04 4.26
CA TYR A 63 -18.22 1.11 4.92
C TYR A 63 -17.22 1.89 5.77
N SER A 64 -17.19 1.64 7.06
CA SER A 64 -16.30 2.34 7.98
C SER A 64 -14.91 1.70 8.02
N PHE A 65 -13.91 2.47 8.40
CA PHE A 65 -12.55 1.94 8.62
C PHE A 65 -12.52 0.96 9.80
N ASP A 66 -13.37 1.15 10.82
CA ASP A 66 -13.55 0.23 11.94
C ASP A 66 -14.05 -1.16 11.47
N GLU A 67 -15.10 -1.18 10.62
CA GLU A 67 -15.61 -2.42 10.01
C GLU A 67 -14.57 -3.10 9.11
N PHE A 68 -13.79 -2.32 8.35
CA PHE A 68 -12.68 -2.85 7.55
C PHE A 68 -11.66 -3.57 8.42
N LEU A 69 -11.18 -2.94 9.50
CA LEU A 69 -10.19 -3.54 10.39
C LEU A 69 -10.73 -4.77 11.12
N ALA A 70 -12.00 -4.76 11.53
CA ALA A 70 -12.66 -5.94 12.09
C ALA A 70 -12.71 -7.11 11.09
N THR A 71 -13.03 -6.81 9.83
CA THR A 71 -13.05 -7.80 8.74
C THR A 71 -11.64 -8.34 8.45
N TYR A 72 -10.65 -7.44 8.39
CA TYR A 72 -9.24 -7.81 8.21
C TYR A 72 -8.79 -8.78 9.29
N CYS A 73 -8.96 -8.47 10.56
CA CYS A 73 -8.54 -9.32 11.67
C CYS A 73 -9.14 -10.73 11.59
N LYS A 74 -10.45 -10.85 11.30
CA LYS A 74 -11.10 -12.15 11.11
C LYS A 74 -10.49 -12.98 9.96
N CYS A 75 -10.11 -12.32 8.87
CA CYS A 75 -9.57 -13.01 7.69
C CYS A 75 -8.09 -13.43 7.86
N VAL A 76 -7.33 -12.79 8.76
CA VAL A 76 -5.88 -13.03 8.90
C VAL A 76 -5.49 -13.76 10.18
N GLU A 77 -6.44 -14.16 11.03
CA GLU A 77 -6.23 -14.75 12.35
C GLU A 77 -5.17 -15.87 12.39
N THR A 78 -5.05 -16.65 11.32
CA THR A 78 -4.09 -17.76 11.22
C THR A 78 -2.87 -17.45 10.34
N ARG A 79 -2.73 -16.23 9.81
CA ARG A 79 -1.65 -15.85 8.89
C ARG A 79 -0.50 -15.15 9.61
N ILE A 80 0.71 -15.65 9.45
CA ILE A 80 1.93 -15.08 10.03
C ILE A 80 3.01 -15.03 8.93
N PRO A 81 3.50 -13.83 8.56
CA PRO A 81 2.96 -12.52 8.93
C PRO A 81 1.63 -12.24 8.21
N PRO A 82 0.76 -11.39 8.81
CA PRO A 82 -0.46 -10.97 8.15
C PRO A 82 -0.14 -10.08 6.92
N PRO A 83 -0.99 -10.07 5.86
CA PRO A 83 -0.81 -9.21 4.70
C PRO A 83 -0.75 -7.71 5.08
N CYS A 84 0.04 -6.92 4.34
CA CYS A 84 0.20 -5.49 4.62
C CYS A 84 -1.06 -4.69 4.29
N ILE A 85 -1.37 -3.66 5.09
CA ILE A 85 -2.38 -2.65 4.77
C ILE A 85 -1.67 -1.35 4.40
N ALA A 86 -1.84 -0.88 3.17
CA ALA A 86 -1.43 0.44 2.69
C ALA A 86 -2.63 1.39 2.80
N ILE A 87 -2.56 2.37 3.70
CA ILE A 87 -3.68 3.26 4.03
C ILE A 87 -3.44 4.61 3.37
N ASN A 88 -4.18 4.89 2.31
CA ASN A 88 -4.16 6.18 1.61
C ASN A 88 -5.02 7.19 2.38
N ILE A 89 -4.40 8.21 2.93
CA ILE A 89 -5.08 9.25 3.71
C ILE A 89 -5.57 10.35 2.77
N LYS A 90 -6.88 10.51 2.68
CA LYS A 90 -7.55 11.43 1.73
C LYS A 90 -7.98 12.77 2.34
N SER A 91 -7.78 12.98 3.64
CA SER A 91 -8.01 14.25 4.31
C SER A 91 -7.07 14.43 5.51
N ASP A 92 -6.71 15.68 5.81
CA ASP A 92 -5.81 16.01 6.91
C ASP A 92 -6.50 15.88 8.28
N GLY A 93 -5.70 15.71 9.34
CA GLY A 93 -6.18 15.74 10.73
C GLY A 93 -6.73 14.41 11.25
N LEU A 94 -6.55 13.29 10.54
CA LEU A 94 -7.11 11.98 10.91
C LEU A 94 -6.22 11.15 11.84
N GLN A 95 -4.98 11.57 12.09
CA GLN A 95 -3.93 10.77 12.74
C GLN A 95 -4.35 10.18 14.09
N ASN A 96 -5.07 10.92 14.93
CA ASN A 96 -5.49 10.42 16.24
C ASN A 96 -6.46 9.24 16.12
N LYS A 97 -7.48 9.38 15.26
CA LYS A 97 -8.47 8.31 15.04
C LYS A 97 -7.89 7.10 14.33
N VAL A 98 -7.00 7.34 13.34
CA VAL A 98 -6.28 6.26 12.65
C VAL A 98 -5.46 5.47 13.67
N ARG A 99 -4.68 6.15 14.54
CA ARG A 99 -3.90 5.49 15.58
C ARG A 99 -4.78 4.69 16.53
N GLU A 100 -5.84 5.30 17.07
CA GLU A 100 -6.78 4.64 18.01
C GLU A 100 -7.35 3.34 17.42
N LEU A 101 -7.74 3.33 16.15
CA LEU A 101 -8.28 2.15 15.50
C LEU A 101 -7.20 1.09 15.23
N LEU A 102 -6.01 1.50 14.78
CA LEU A 102 -4.88 0.59 14.58
C LEU A 102 -4.45 -0.08 15.89
N GLU A 103 -4.42 0.67 17.01
CA GLU A 103 -4.15 0.16 18.36
C GLU A 103 -5.27 -0.79 18.85
N LYS A 104 -6.55 -0.39 18.68
CA LYS A 104 -7.72 -1.20 19.03
C LYS A 104 -7.67 -2.60 18.41
N TYR A 105 -7.27 -2.69 17.14
CA TYR A 105 -7.19 -3.95 16.40
C TYR A 105 -5.79 -4.57 16.39
N GLN A 106 -4.82 -3.98 17.09
CA GLN A 106 -3.43 -4.44 17.18
C GLN A 106 -2.77 -4.65 15.80
N ILE A 107 -3.06 -3.77 14.84
CA ILE A 107 -2.53 -3.85 13.48
C ILE A 107 -1.04 -3.51 13.49
N GLN A 108 -0.19 -4.45 13.07
CA GLN A 108 1.28 -4.30 13.08
C GLN A 108 1.86 -4.12 11.66
N ASN A 109 1.26 -4.74 10.65
CA ASN A 109 1.77 -4.70 9.28
C ASN A 109 0.97 -3.72 8.42
N TYR A 110 1.29 -2.43 8.54
CA TYR A 110 0.65 -1.35 7.80
C TYR A 110 1.63 -0.21 7.51
N PHE A 111 1.21 0.69 6.66
CA PHE A 111 1.76 2.05 6.54
C PHE A 111 0.66 3.01 6.06
N VAL A 112 0.82 4.30 6.38
CA VAL A 112 -0.01 5.38 5.85
C VAL A 112 0.78 6.19 4.83
N PHE A 113 0.11 6.80 3.86
CA PHE A 113 0.75 7.60 2.82
C PHE A 113 -0.23 8.64 2.22
N ASP A 114 0.26 9.52 1.35
CA ASP A 114 -0.49 10.57 0.63
C ASP A 114 -1.01 11.75 1.47
N MET A 115 -0.52 11.91 2.70
CA MET A 115 -0.84 13.08 3.52
C MET A 115 -0.15 14.33 3.00
N SER A 116 -0.71 15.50 3.30
CA SER A 116 0.01 16.77 3.16
C SER A 116 1.30 16.78 4.01
N VAL A 117 2.28 17.61 3.65
CA VAL A 117 3.56 17.70 4.39
C VAL A 117 3.34 18.01 5.88
N PRO A 118 2.51 18.98 6.28
CA PRO A 118 2.26 19.23 7.70
C PRO A 118 1.62 18.05 8.43
N ASP A 119 0.70 17.35 7.77
CA ASP A 119 0.00 16.22 8.36
C ASP A 119 0.92 15.00 8.46
N THR A 120 1.74 14.74 7.46
CA THR A 120 2.80 13.70 7.49
C THR A 120 3.67 13.81 8.74
N ILE A 121 4.11 15.04 9.07
CA ILE A 121 4.90 15.29 10.29
C ILE A 121 4.14 14.91 11.56
N ASN A 122 2.83 15.14 11.60
CA ASN A 122 2.00 14.77 12.75
C ASN A 122 1.86 13.25 12.90
N TYR A 123 1.69 12.50 11.80
CA TYR A 123 1.70 11.04 11.81
C TYR A 123 3.03 10.49 12.32
N ILE A 124 4.16 11.01 11.82
CA ILE A 124 5.52 10.63 12.25
C ILE A 124 5.72 10.89 13.77
N LYS A 125 5.32 12.07 14.26
CA LYS A 125 5.44 12.41 15.69
C LYS A 125 4.63 11.48 16.60
N GLN A 126 3.57 10.89 16.10
CA GLN A 126 2.75 9.92 16.83
C GLN A 126 3.24 8.48 16.71
N GLY A 127 4.37 8.23 16.02
CA GLY A 127 4.94 6.90 15.84
C GLY A 127 4.17 6.01 14.86
N ILE A 128 3.29 6.59 14.04
CA ILE A 128 2.57 5.87 12.99
C ILE A 128 3.54 5.57 11.85
N VAL A 129 3.47 4.38 11.28
CA VAL A 129 4.33 3.96 10.18
C VAL A 129 3.94 4.72 8.91
N VAL A 130 4.84 5.55 8.40
CA VAL A 130 4.61 6.44 7.24
C VAL A 130 5.48 6.02 6.07
N PHE A 131 4.91 6.00 4.86
CA PHE A 131 5.67 5.99 3.61
C PHE A 131 5.59 7.37 2.95
N SER A 132 6.74 7.91 2.57
CA SER A 132 6.83 9.18 1.86
C SER A 132 6.78 8.93 0.36
N ARG A 133 6.05 9.76 -0.40
CA ARG A 133 5.98 9.62 -1.85
C ARG A 133 7.23 10.18 -2.52
N VAL A 134 7.70 9.44 -3.54
CA VAL A 134 8.70 9.86 -4.51
C VAL A 134 8.13 9.59 -5.91
N SER A 135 8.14 10.59 -6.77
CA SER A 135 7.63 10.51 -8.14
C SER A 135 8.39 11.47 -9.05
N GLU A 136 8.07 11.47 -10.33
CA GLU A 136 8.59 12.48 -11.26
C GLU A 136 8.23 13.93 -10.90
N LEU A 137 7.22 14.11 -10.04
CA LEU A 137 6.77 15.43 -9.55
C LEU A 137 7.31 15.76 -8.16
N GLU A 138 7.65 14.74 -7.37
CA GLU A 138 8.07 14.85 -5.98
C GLU A 138 9.37 14.07 -5.79
N GLY A 139 10.50 14.71 -6.03
CA GLY A 139 11.81 14.10 -5.84
C GLY A 139 12.16 13.85 -4.37
N ASN A 140 13.39 13.41 -4.14
CA ASN A 140 13.90 13.21 -2.78
C ASN A 140 13.81 14.50 -1.96
N ASN A 141 13.23 14.40 -0.77
CA ASN A 141 13.04 15.51 0.16
C ASN A 141 13.30 15.07 1.60
N VAL A 142 13.27 16.00 2.53
CA VAL A 142 13.55 15.75 3.96
C VAL A 142 12.60 14.73 4.58
N LEU A 143 11.34 14.66 4.13
CA LEU A 143 10.37 13.69 4.67
C LEU A 143 10.79 12.25 4.40
N ASN A 144 11.48 11.98 3.30
CA ASN A 144 11.92 10.63 2.96
C ASN A 144 12.83 10.05 4.04
N SER A 145 13.72 10.88 4.62
CA SER A 145 14.62 10.44 5.71
C SER A 145 13.92 10.24 7.06
N MET A 146 12.71 10.78 7.22
CA MET A 146 11.90 10.66 8.43
C MET A 146 10.87 9.53 8.32
N ALA A 147 10.58 9.05 7.10
CA ALA A 147 9.60 8.01 6.83
C ALA A 147 10.16 6.60 7.07
N ASN A 148 9.27 5.63 7.16
CA ASN A 148 9.60 4.21 7.36
C ASN A 148 9.75 3.44 6.04
N GLY A 149 9.59 4.12 4.91
CA GLY A 149 9.70 3.59 3.57
C GLY A 149 9.21 4.57 2.50
N ILE A 150 9.28 4.14 1.25
CA ILE A 150 8.94 4.96 0.09
C ILE A 150 7.73 4.38 -0.65
N TRP A 151 6.77 5.26 -0.97
CA TRP A 151 5.74 5.05 -1.97
C TRP A 151 6.27 5.60 -3.30
N LEU A 152 6.77 4.70 -4.19
CA LEU A 152 7.39 5.08 -5.45
C LEU A 152 6.33 5.11 -6.55
N ASP A 153 5.97 6.31 -6.97
CA ASP A 153 4.90 6.56 -7.93
C ASP A 153 5.43 6.95 -9.33
N GLN A 154 4.61 6.78 -10.36
CA GLN A 154 4.94 7.05 -11.76
C GLN A 154 3.70 7.49 -12.55
N PHE A 155 3.34 8.77 -12.43
CA PHE A 155 2.12 9.32 -13.01
C PHE A 155 2.12 9.34 -14.54
N TYR A 156 3.22 9.79 -15.15
CA TYR A 156 3.25 10.13 -16.58
C TYR A 156 4.23 9.29 -17.39
N SER A 157 5.28 8.76 -16.79
CA SER A 157 6.36 8.10 -17.51
C SER A 157 7.00 6.96 -16.69
N ASP A 158 7.73 6.07 -17.36
CA ASP A 158 8.60 5.07 -16.72
C ASP A 158 9.94 5.78 -16.38
N TRP A 159 9.90 6.65 -15.36
CA TRP A 159 10.98 7.60 -15.05
C TRP A 159 12.08 7.02 -14.15
N PHE A 160 11.76 6.01 -13.35
CA PHE A 160 12.72 5.42 -12.43
C PHE A 160 13.39 4.16 -13.02
N SER A 161 14.63 3.92 -12.60
CA SER A 161 15.43 2.77 -13.03
C SER A 161 15.56 1.72 -11.92
N ALA A 162 16.08 0.55 -12.28
CA ALA A 162 16.45 -0.50 -11.33
C ALA A 162 17.48 -0.02 -10.30
N ASP A 163 18.39 0.89 -10.69
CA ASP A 163 19.40 1.42 -9.77
C ASP A 163 18.77 2.39 -8.77
N LEU A 164 17.85 3.26 -9.18
CA LEU A 164 17.11 4.10 -8.24
C LEU A 164 16.33 3.25 -7.22
N ILE A 165 15.71 2.16 -7.62
CA ILE A 165 15.01 1.25 -6.68
C ILE A 165 15.99 0.69 -5.65
N LYS A 166 17.18 0.26 -6.06
CA LYS A 166 18.21 -0.23 -5.15
C LYS A 166 18.65 0.86 -4.17
N ASP A 167 18.92 2.06 -4.66
CA ASP A 167 19.33 3.21 -3.85
C ASP A 167 18.26 3.57 -2.80
N LEU A 168 16.98 3.53 -3.19
CA LEU A 168 15.85 3.76 -2.29
C LEU A 168 15.74 2.66 -1.22
N ILE A 169 15.93 1.39 -1.61
CA ILE A 169 15.92 0.26 -0.67
C ILE A 169 17.11 0.36 0.30
N ASP A 170 18.28 0.68 -0.18
CA ASP A 170 19.49 0.82 0.67
C ASP A 170 19.36 1.99 1.64
N SER A 171 18.71 3.09 1.21
CA SER A 171 18.52 4.29 2.04
C SER A 171 17.36 4.17 3.02
N TYR A 172 16.24 3.54 2.63
CA TYR A 172 14.97 3.58 3.37
C TYR A 172 14.41 2.20 3.74
N GLY A 173 15.04 1.13 3.28
CA GLY A 173 14.74 -0.26 3.65
C GLY A 173 13.51 -0.87 2.96
N ARG A 174 12.44 -0.13 2.73
CA ARG A 174 11.19 -0.62 2.13
C ARG A 174 10.68 0.31 1.03
N VAL A 175 10.26 -0.27 -0.09
CA VAL A 175 9.69 0.48 -1.22
C VAL A 175 8.38 -0.20 -1.65
N CYS A 176 7.30 0.58 -1.75
CA CYS A 176 6.07 0.17 -2.40
C CYS A 176 5.98 0.87 -3.76
N ILE A 177 6.02 0.09 -4.83
CA ILE A 177 5.97 0.59 -6.21
C ILE A 177 4.52 0.61 -6.68
N VAL A 178 4.11 1.75 -7.25
CA VAL A 178 2.82 1.91 -7.91
C VAL A 178 2.92 1.35 -9.32
N SER A 179 2.10 0.37 -9.64
CA SER A 179 2.06 -0.19 -10.99
C SER A 179 1.45 0.80 -11.98
N PRO A 180 2.00 0.94 -13.21
CA PRO A 180 1.61 2.00 -14.16
C PRO A 180 0.13 2.03 -14.54
N GLU A 181 -0.57 0.89 -14.49
CA GLU A 181 -1.99 0.83 -14.82
C GLU A 181 -2.89 1.59 -13.85
N LEU A 182 -2.43 1.88 -12.61
CA LEU A 182 -3.16 2.75 -11.69
C LEU A 182 -3.33 4.17 -12.27
N HIS A 183 -2.45 4.55 -13.21
CA HIS A 183 -2.47 5.81 -13.96
C HIS A 183 -2.85 5.61 -15.45
N ASN A 184 -3.58 4.52 -15.77
CA ASN A 184 -4.02 4.18 -17.13
C ASN A 184 -2.86 4.01 -18.11
N ARG A 185 -1.68 3.55 -17.66
CA ARG A 185 -0.49 3.31 -18.46
C ARG A 185 -0.22 1.81 -18.63
N ARG A 186 0.62 1.43 -19.61
CA ARG A 186 1.02 0.03 -19.83
C ARG A 186 2.04 -0.41 -18.77
N ARG A 187 1.80 -1.52 -18.10
CA ARG A 187 2.63 -2.05 -17.01
C ARG A 187 3.83 -2.89 -17.45
N GLY A 188 3.85 -3.40 -18.71
CA GLY A 188 4.82 -4.41 -19.16
C GLY A 188 6.28 -4.04 -18.89
N MET A 189 6.73 -2.86 -19.32
CA MET A 189 8.11 -2.42 -19.13
C MET A 189 8.50 -2.33 -17.64
N CYS A 190 7.62 -1.82 -16.79
CA CYS A 190 7.85 -1.76 -15.34
C CYS A 190 7.99 -3.16 -14.75
N TRP A 191 7.06 -4.06 -15.05
CA TRP A 191 7.09 -5.42 -14.51
C TRP A 191 8.31 -6.22 -15.01
N GLU A 192 8.68 -6.10 -16.29
CA GLU A 192 9.89 -6.70 -16.85
C GLU A 192 11.17 -6.22 -16.15
N MET A 193 11.29 -4.92 -15.91
CA MET A 193 12.40 -4.35 -15.14
C MET A 193 12.44 -4.91 -13.71
N LEU A 194 11.29 -4.96 -13.01
CA LEU A 194 11.21 -5.50 -11.66
C LEU A 194 11.58 -7.00 -11.61
N LEU A 195 11.20 -7.77 -12.63
CA LEU A 195 11.54 -9.18 -12.74
C LEU A 195 13.06 -9.42 -12.85
N GLN A 196 13.79 -8.50 -13.49
CA GLN A 196 15.25 -8.57 -13.64
C GLN A 196 16.01 -8.21 -12.36
N LEU A 197 15.36 -7.66 -11.34
CA LEU A 197 16.01 -7.36 -10.08
C LEU A 197 16.40 -8.63 -9.34
N PRO A 198 17.56 -8.65 -8.65
CA PRO A 198 17.95 -9.77 -7.79
C PRO A 198 16.88 -10.07 -6.73
N ILE A 199 16.73 -11.35 -6.37
CA ILE A 199 15.68 -11.80 -5.44
C ILE A 199 15.75 -11.11 -4.07
N ASN A 200 16.95 -10.86 -3.56
CA ASN A 200 17.17 -10.14 -2.30
C ASN A 200 16.74 -8.65 -2.36
N ILE A 201 16.62 -8.08 -3.55
CA ILE A 201 16.06 -6.75 -3.78
C ILE A 201 14.54 -6.86 -3.94
N ARG A 202 14.06 -7.81 -4.76
CA ARG A 202 12.62 -8.02 -4.99
C ARG A 202 11.86 -8.34 -3.69
N SER A 203 12.45 -9.08 -2.76
CA SER A 203 11.84 -9.41 -1.46
C SER A 203 11.57 -8.19 -0.56
N LYS A 204 12.26 -7.07 -0.80
CA LYS A 204 12.05 -5.80 -0.09
C LYS A 204 11.04 -4.87 -0.77
N ILE A 205 10.53 -5.26 -1.95
CA ILE A 205 9.56 -4.50 -2.74
C ILE A 205 8.15 -5.00 -2.43
N MET A 206 7.24 -4.04 -2.35
CA MET A 206 5.79 -4.24 -2.48
C MET A 206 5.36 -3.66 -3.83
N LEU A 207 4.46 -4.33 -4.54
CA LEU A 207 3.85 -3.84 -5.78
C LEU A 207 2.35 -3.60 -5.55
N CYS A 208 1.91 -2.35 -5.64
CA CYS A 208 0.50 -1.98 -5.62
C CYS A 208 -0.05 -2.02 -7.05
N THR A 209 -1.07 -2.87 -7.31
CA THR A 209 -1.58 -3.14 -8.65
C THR A 209 -3.09 -3.42 -8.66
N ASP A 210 -3.74 -3.07 -9.76
CA ASP A 210 -5.13 -3.44 -10.08
C ASP A 210 -5.26 -4.93 -10.50
N PHE A 211 -4.14 -5.59 -10.84
CA PHE A 211 -4.10 -6.95 -11.37
C PHE A 211 -3.28 -7.91 -10.46
N PRO A 212 -3.69 -8.11 -9.19
CA PRO A 212 -2.86 -8.86 -8.23
C PRO A 212 -2.63 -10.33 -8.62
N ASN A 213 -3.59 -11.00 -9.27
CA ASN A 213 -3.41 -12.37 -9.75
C ASN A 213 -2.39 -12.45 -10.89
N GLU A 214 -2.51 -11.55 -11.89
CA GLU A 214 -1.56 -11.50 -13.00
C GLU A 214 -0.14 -11.16 -12.52
N ALA A 215 -0.03 -10.23 -11.55
CA ALA A 215 1.25 -9.93 -10.92
C ALA A 215 1.84 -11.16 -10.22
N LYS A 216 1.03 -11.89 -9.46
CA LYS A 216 1.47 -13.11 -8.78
C LYS A 216 1.96 -14.17 -9.77
N GLU A 217 1.24 -14.40 -10.86
CA GLU A 217 1.65 -15.33 -11.91
C GLU A 217 2.96 -14.86 -12.56
N PHE A 218 3.02 -13.61 -13.01
CA PHE A 218 4.18 -13.02 -13.68
C PHE A 218 5.47 -13.11 -12.85
N PHE A 219 5.41 -12.84 -11.55
CA PHE A 219 6.60 -12.83 -10.69
C PHE A 219 6.91 -14.17 -10.03
N ASN A 220 6.03 -15.18 -10.13
CA ASN A 220 6.24 -16.52 -9.58
C ASN A 220 6.66 -17.57 -10.62
N GLU A 221 6.55 -17.28 -11.91
CA GLU A 221 6.92 -18.22 -12.99
C GLU A 221 8.45 -18.31 -13.25
N VAL A 222 9.28 -17.64 -12.43
CA VAL A 222 10.75 -17.60 -12.58
C VAL A 222 11.44 -18.05 -11.31
#